data_f3be2f50ad03fef900ea90c104dc8103
#
_entry.id   f3be2f50ad03fef900ea90c104dc8103
#
_cell.length_a   1.000
_cell.length_b   1.000
_cell.length_c   1.000
_cell.angle_alpha   90.00
_cell.angle_beta   90.00
_cell.angle_gamma   90.00
#
_symmetry.space_group_name_H-M   'P 1'
#
loop_
_entity.id
_entity.type
_entity.pdbx_description
1 polymer ?
#
loop_
_entity_poly.entity_id
_entity_poly.type
_entity_poly.pdbx_seq_one_letter_code
_entity_poly.pdbx_strand_id
1 'polypeptide(L)'
;MIGLISATAAGAAARDRLAAAWPARTRVYDGPVADAVRRAFAECDQLVCFLATGAVVRLVAPLLADKTSDPGVVCVDEAGRFAVPLVGGHAGGANDLAREIGEMLGAEPVVTTATDAVGMPGLDTLGLPVEGDVAGVSRAVLDGEPVVLDAETVWPLPALPPNVGAPAGDGAAVIRVSDHAQGPAAREVVLRPPSLVVGVGASRGTPVEEVLGLVGEALADAGLSIRSIAELATVDAKSEEPGILGAAARLGVPVVTHTAAELAAVTVPNPSEAPLAAVGTPSVAEAAALVGGGELLVPKRKSVRADGSPAMATVAVVRRPARGRLAVVGLGPGARDLLTPRAAGELRRASVLVGLDQYVDQIRDLLRPGTLVLESGLGAEEERARTAVAEARRGRAVALIGSGDAGVYAMASPALAEASDDIDVVGVPGVTAALAAGAILGAPLGHDHVSISLSDLHTPWEVIERRVRAAAEADIVVTFYNPRSRGRDWQLPKALAILAEHREPVTPIGVVRNASRPDESSRVTTLGSLDPAIVDMMTVVTVGNTATREIAGRMVTPRGYRWQEESE
;
A
#
# COMPACT_ATOMS: atom_id res chain seq x y z
N MET A 1 0.70 -9.53 18.26
CA MET A 1 -0.28 -9.28 19.36
C MET A 1 0.13 -8.04 20.13
N ILE A 2 -0.83 -7.15 20.51
CA ILE A 2 -0.59 -5.91 21.27
C ILE A 2 -1.13 -6.09 22.70
N GLY A 3 -0.26 -5.99 23.69
CA GLY A 3 -0.65 -6.02 25.11
C GLY A 3 -1.13 -4.64 25.59
N LEU A 4 -2.31 -4.55 26.17
CA LEU A 4 -2.90 -3.31 26.68
C LEU A 4 -2.91 -3.30 28.20
N ILE A 5 -2.30 -2.29 28.83
CA ILE A 5 -2.15 -2.16 30.27
C ILE A 5 -2.62 -0.77 30.74
N SER A 6 -3.36 -0.69 31.83
CA SER A 6 -3.76 0.56 32.48
C SER A 6 -3.74 0.44 34.01
N ALA A 7 -3.58 1.57 34.71
CA ALA A 7 -3.58 1.62 36.18
C ALA A 7 -4.80 2.34 36.76
N THR A 8 -5.44 3.21 35.98
CA THR A 8 -6.53 4.09 36.44
C THR A 8 -7.80 3.85 35.67
N ALA A 9 -8.93 4.33 36.17
CA ALA A 9 -10.21 4.24 35.48
C ALA A 9 -10.22 5.03 34.16
N ALA A 10 -9.54 6.18 34.10
CA ALA A 10 -9.42 6.97 32.87
C ALA A 10 -8.59 6.23 31.81
N GLY A 11 -7.43 5.69 32.19
CA GLY A 11 -6.60 4.87 31.35
C GLY A 11 -7.31 3.59 30.88
N ALA A 12 -8.11 2.96 31.74
CA ALA A 12 -8.93 1.79 31.40
C ALA A 12 -9.97 2.12 30.31
N ALA A 13 -10.64 3.27 30.40
CA ALA A 13 -11.61 3.69 29.39
C ALA A 13 -10.96 3.91 28.01
N ALA A 14 -9.75 4.48 27.94
CA ALA A 14 -9.00 4.64 26.69
C ALA A 14 -8.50 3.29 26.15
N ARG A 15 -7.99 2.42 27.05
CA ARG A 15 -7.60 1.03 26.74
C ARG A 15 -8.76 0.25 26.12
N ASP A 16 -9.95 0.33 26.71
CA ASP A 16 -11.11 -0.44 26.28
C ASP A 16 -11.64 0.05 24.92
N ARG A 17 -11.54 1.36 24.64
CA ARG A 17 -11.80 1.89 23.29
C ARG A 17 -10.85 1.30 22.25
N LEU A 18 -9.56 1.22 22.57
CA LEU A 18 -8.57 0.65 21.67
C LEU A 18 -8.78 -0.86 21.49
N ALA A 19 -9.09 -1.59 22.57
CA ALA A 19 -9.42 -3.02 22.51
C ALA A 19 -10.66 -3.29 21.64
N ALA A 20 -11.69 -2.47 21.75
CA ALA A 20 -12.90 -2.57 20.94
C ALA A 20 -12.65 -2.27 19.45
N ALA A 21 -11.72 -1.35 19.14
CA ALA A 21 -11.35 -1.02 17.77
C ALA A 21 -10.51 -2.12 17.10
N TRP A 22 -9.65 -2.81 17.87
CA TRP A 22 -8.73 -3.84 17.36
C TRP A 22 -8.88 -5.20 18.07
N PRO A 23 -10.06 -5.83 18.09
CA PRO A 23 -10.35 -7.00 18.93
C PRO A 23 -9.49 -8.22 18.58
N ALA A 24 -9.09 -8.39 17.32
CA ALA A 24 -8.23 -9.49 16.88
C ALA A 24 -6.73 -9.24 17.09
N ARG A 25 -6.31 -7.99 17.36
CA ARG A 25 -4.90 -7.58 17.49
C ARG A 25 -4.48 -7.31 18.92
N THR A 26 -5.42 -7.17 19.86
CA THR A 26 -5.16 -6.69 21.22
C THR A 26 -5.52 -7.72 22.28
N ARG A 27 -4.79 -7.66 23.40
CA ARG A 27 -5.05 -8.45 24.60
C ARG A 27 -4.90 -7.56 25.84
N VAL A 28 -5.92 -7.52 26.69
CA VAL A 28 -5.91 -6.76 27.94
C VAL A 28 -5.22 -7.57 29.04
N TYR A 29 -4.32 -6.90 29.77
CA TYR A 29 -3.63 -7.47 30.94
C TYR A 29 -4.06 -6.74 32.22
N ASP A 30 -4.85 -7.41 33.04
CA ASP A 30 -5.34 -6.91 34.32
C ASP A 30 -4.48 -7.39 35.48
N GLY A 31 -4.62 -6.74 36.63
CA GLY A 31 -3.94 -7.05 37.91
C GLY A 31 -2.89 -5.99 38.28
N PRO A 32 -1.96 -6.32 39.20
CA PRO A 32 -0.88 -5.41 39.57
C PRO A 32 -0.07 -5.00 38.31
N VAL A 33 0.08 -3.68 38.12
CA VAL A 33 0.64 -3.12 36.87
C VAL A 33 2.01 -3.69 36.54
N ALA A 34 2.88 -3.89 37.52
CA ALA A 34 4.21 -4.46 37.31
C ALA A 34 4.15 -5.90 36.76
N ASP A 35 3.19 -6.69 37.25
CA ASP A 35 3.01 -8.07 36.77
C ASP A 35 2.34 -8.12 35.42
N ALA A 36 1.38 -7.22 35.16
CA ALA A 36 0.73 -7.07 33.85
C ALA A 36 1.74 -6.69 32.77
N VAL A 37 2.61 -5.70 33.04
CA VAL A 37 3.69 -5.30 32.09
C VAL A 37 4.65 -6.46 31.86
N ARG A 38 5.08 -7.17 32.90
CA ARG A 38 6.02 -8.31 32.77
C ARG A 38 5.45 -9.44 31.92
N ARG A 39 4.17 -9.78 32.10
CA ARG A 39 3.48 -10.80 31.31
C ARG A 39 3.32 -10.35 29.85
N ALA A 40 2.83 -9.12 29.64
CA ALA A 40 2.64 -8.59 28.30
C ALA A 40 3.97 -8.49 27.52
N PHE A 41 5.06 -8.10 28.21
CA PHE A 41 6.40 -7.99 27.60
C PHE A 41 6.93 -9.35 27.11
N ALA A 42 6.59 -10.43 27.83
CA ALA A 42 7.00 -11.79 27.46
C ALA A 42 6.10 -12.45 26.40
N GLU A 43 4.84 -12.02 26.29
CA GLU A 43 3.82 -12.71 25.48
C GLU A 43 3.40 -11.95 24.20
N CYS A 44 3.73 -10.66 24.09
CA CYS A 44 3.27 -9.79 23.00
C CYS A 44 4.43 -9.19 22.21
N ASP A 45 4.16 -8.90 20.95
CA ASP A 45 5.11 -8.22 20.05
C ASP A 45 5.18 -6.71 20.35
N GLN A 46 4.10 -6.16 20.92
CA GLN A 46 3.98 -4.72 21.23
C GLN A 46 3.17 -4.51 22.52
N LEU A 47 3.44 -3.41 23.22
CA LEU A 47 2.72 -3.00 24.43
C LEU A 47 2.20 -1.57 24.29
N VAL A 48 0.98 -1.33 24.75
CA VAL A 48 0.44 0.02 24.99
C VAL A 48 0.14 0.18 26.47
N CYS A 49 0.84 1.11 27.10
CA CYS A 49 0.73 1.38 28.52
C CYS A 49 0.04 2.74 28.74
N PHE A 50 -1.19 2.72 29.22
CA PHE A 50 -1.94 3.91 29.64
C PHE A 50 -1.48 4.33 31.06
N LEU A 51 -0.29 4.92 31.12
CA LEU A 51 0.44 5.25 32.34
C LEU A 51 1.30 6.50 32.12
N ALA A 52 1.82 7.08 33.19
CA ALA A 52 2.85 8.11 33.06
C ALA A 52 4.16 7.52 32.50
N THR A 53 4.81 8.22 31.57
CA THR A 53 6.05 7.81 30.87
C THR A 53 7.14 7.33 31.85
N GLY A 54 7.37 8.07 32.94
CA GLY A 54 8.38 7.68 33.95
C GLY A 54 8.05 6.39 34.71
N ALA A 55 6.76 6.03 34.82
CA ALA A 55 6.35 4.74 35.41
C ALA A 55 6.65 3.60 34.42
N VAL A 56 6.28 3.77 33.12
CA VAL A 56 6.55 2.77 32.10
C VAL A 56 8.04 2.50 31.99
N VAL A 57 8.88 3.54 31.91
CA VAL A 57 10.34 3.39 31.83
C VAL A 57 10.89 2.54 33.01
N ARG A 58 10.46 2.80 34.25
CA ARG A 58 10.91 2.00 35.42
C ARG A 58 10.44 0.54 35.37
N LEU A 59 9.27 0.29 34.78
CA LEU A 59 8.71 -1.06 34.70
C LEU A 59 9.37 -1.88 33.60
N VAL A 60 9.69 -1.27 32.46
CA VAL A 60 10.28 -1.99 31.31
C VAL A 60 11.80 -2.08 31.37
N ALA A 61 12.51 -1.11 31.97
CA ALA A 61 13.97 -1.08 32.03
C ALA A 61 14.61 -2.41 32.52
N PRO A 62 14.13 -3.09 33.58
CA PRO A 62 14.71 -4.37 34.01
C PRO A 62 14.37 -5.55 33.07
N LEU A 63 13.48 -5.37 32.09
CA LEU A 63 13.03 -6.40 31.15
C LEU A 63 13.77 -6.32 29.81
N LEU A 64 14.42 -5.19 29.54
CA LEU A 64 15.12 -4.95 28.27
C LEU A 64 16.34 -5.88 28.15
N ALA A 65 16.47 -6.54 27.00
CA ALA A 65 17.56 -7.46 26.70
C ALA A 65 18.30 -7.07 25.42
N ASP A 66 17.59 -6.96 24.28
CA ASP A 66 18.18 -6.67 22.99
C ASP A 66 17.24 -5.82 22.12
N LYS A 67 17.79 -4.79 21.49
CA LYS A 67 17.06 -3.83 20.66
C LYS A 67 16.27 -4.50 19.51
N THR A 68 16.72 -5.65 19.04
CA THR A 68 16.13 -6.36 17.89
C THR A 68 15.05 -7.36 18.28
N SER A 69 15.02 -7.78 19.56
CA SER A 69 14.08 -8.79 20.06
C SER A 69 13.07 -8.24 21.08
N ASP A 70 13.39 -7.10 21.71
CA ASP A 70 12.48 -6.48 22.67
C ASP A 70 11.19 -5.98 21.96
N PRO A 71 10.02 -6.16 22.59
CA PRO A 71 8.76 -5.68 22.02
C PRO A 71 8.71 -4.15 21.92
N GLY A 72 7.94 -3.66 20.95
CA GLY A 72 7.64 -2.23 20.83
C GLY A 72 6.80 -1.75 22.03
N VAL A 73 7.20 -0.67 22.71
CA VAL A 73 6.45 -0.12 23.86
C VAL A 73 6.02 1.32 23.57
N VAL A 74 4.70 1.55 23.61
CA VAL A 74 4.08 2.87 23.51
C VAL A 74 3.45 3.25 24.84
N CYS A 75 3.74 4.45 25.31
CA CYS A 75 3.11 5.07 26.45
C CYS A 75 2.04 6.04 25.99
N VAL A 76 0.82 5.94 26.52
CA VAL A 76 -0.27 6.90 26.30
C VAL A 76 -0.59 7.57 27.64
N ASP A 77 -0.62 8.90 27.67
CA ASP A 77 -0.99 9.63 28.88
C ASP A 77 -2.48 9.42 29.22
N GLU A 78 -2.85 9.56 30.49
CA GLU A 78 -4.21 9.28 30.96
C GLU A 78 -5.29 10.15 30.32
N ALA A 79 -4.92 11.34 29.85
CA ALA A 79 -5.82 12.22 29.12
C ALA A 79 -5.95 11.85 27.62
N GLY A 80 -5.15 10.87 27.14
CA GLY A 80 -5.14 10.44 25.75
C GLY A 80 -4.65 11.50 24.77
N ARG A 81 -3.81 12.45 25.24
CA ARG A 81 -3.30 13.55 24.40
C ARG A 81 -2.06 13.18 23.60
N PHE A 82 -1.23 12.29 24.15
CA PHE A 82 0.06 11.92 23.57
C PHE A 82 0.23 10.41 23.51
N ALA A 83 0.74 9.92 22.38
CA ALA A 83 1.20 8.53 22.20
C ALA A 83 2.72 8.56 21.98
N VAL A 84 3.49 8.08 22.95
CA VAL A 84 4.95 8.21 22.98
C VAL A 84 5.60 6.83 22.84
N PRO A 85 6.25 6.50 21.71
CA PRO A 85 7.04 5.29 21.57
C PRO A 85 8.30 5.39 22.43
N LEU A 86 8.47 4.45 23.37
CA LEU A 86 9.59 4.44 24.32
C LEU A 86 10.68 3.45 23.97
N VAL A 87 10.31 2.27 23.45
CA VAL A 87 11.20 1.16 23.13
C VAL A 87 10.78 0.55 21.81
N GLY A 88 11.74 0.05 21.04
CA GLY A 88 11.46 -0.65 19.78
C GLY A 88 10.82 0.24 18.71
N GLY A 89 11.25 1.49 18.59
CA GLY A 89 10.67 2.48 17.67
C GLY A 89 10.48 1.94 16.26
N HIS A 90 11.54 1.42 15.65
CA HIS A 90 11.51 0.81 14.33
C HIS A 90 11.28 -0.71 14.38
N ALA A 91 12.25 -1.49 14.80
CA ALA A 91 12.21 -2.95 14.77
C ALA A 91 11.00 -3.54 15.53
N GLY A 92 10.64 -2.95 16.69
CA GLY A 92 9.45 -3.32 17.46
C GLY A 92 8.15 -2.67 16.96
N GLY A 93 8.20 -1.78 15.95
CA GLY A 93 7.04 -1.12 15.37
C GLY A 93 6.34 -0.09 16.28
N ALA A 94 6.99 0.38 17.35
CA ALA A 94 6.36 1.30 18.31
C ALA A 94 6.05 2.68 17.68
N ASN A 95 6.84 3.15 16.70
CA ASN A 95 6.58 4.42 16.03
C ASN A 95 5.29 4.38 15.21
N ASP A 96 5.08 3.30 14.47
CA ASP A 96 3.87 3.12 13.66
C ASP A 96 2.66 2.89 14.56
N LEU A 97 2.81 2.08 15.62
CA LEU A 97 1.77 1.88 16.61
C LEU A 97 1.35 3.20 17.30
N ALA A 98 2.30 4.09 17.60
CA ALA A 98 1.98 5.41 18.16
C ALA A 98 1.16 6.27 17.19
N ARG A 99 1.45 6.20 15.87
CA ARG A 99 0.66 6.89 14.83
C ARG A 99 -0.76 6.29 14.71
N GLU A 100 -0.88 4.95 14.67
CA GLU A 100 -2.18 4.27 14.65
C GLU A 100 -3.04 4.62 15.89
N ILE A 101 -2.43 4.69 17.08
CA ILE A 101 -3.11 5.13 18.32
C ILE A 101 -3.55 6.59 18.19
N GLY A 102 -2.71 7.44 17.62
CA GLY A 102 -3.04 8.83 17.35
C GLY A 102 -4.29 8.98 16.50
N GLU A 103 -4.37 8.26 15.40
CA GLU A 103 -5.55 8.23 14.53
C GLU A 103 -6.81 7.71 15.25
N MET A 104 -6.65 6.67 16.07
CA MET A 104 -7.78 6.01 16.74
C MET A 104 -8.31 6.77 17.96
N LEU A 105 -7.42 7.34 18.79
CA LEU A 105 -7.78 7.99 20.04
C LEU A 105 -7.78 9.53 19.98
N GLY A 106 -7.26 10.11 18.89
CA GLY A 106 -7.02 11.54 18.75
C GLY A 106 -5.78 12.02 19.53
N ALA A 107 -4.85 11.12 19.83
CA ALA A 107 -3.62 11.44 20.52
C ALA A 107 -2.53 11.95 19.57
N GLU A 108 -1.69 12.89 20.01
CA GLU A 108 -0.52 13.34 19.25
C GLU A 108 0.61 12.29 19.33
N PRO A 109 1.07 11.69 18.23
CA PRO A 109 2.20 10.76 18.24
C PRO A 109 3.52 11.53 18.39
N VAL A 110 4.27 11.28 19.46
CA VAL A 110 5.54 11.94 19.79
C VAL A 110 6.71 11.06 19.36
N VAL A 111 6.93 10.94 18.06
CA VAL A 111 8.04 10.15 17.51
C VAL A 111 9.34 10.96 17.52
N THR A 112 10.40 10.41 18.12
CA THR A 112 11.67 11.12 18.38
C THR A 112 12.88 10.45 17.74
N THR A 113 12.70 9.39 16.94
CA THR A 113 13.82 8.73 16.25
C THR A 113 14.46 9.65 15.22
N ALA A 114 15.78 9.67 15.17
CA ALA A 114 16.54 10.59 14.32
C ALA A 114 16.19 10.41 12.82
N THR A 115 15.98 9.18 12.38
CA THR A 115 15.57 8.85 11.01
C THR A 115 14.19 9.43 10.66
N ASP A 116 13.22 9.32 11.56
CA ASP A 116 11.89 9.92 11.37
C ASP A 116 11.95 11.46 11.32
N ALA A 117 12.81 12.08 12.13
CA ALA A 117 12.98 13.54 12.17
C ALA A 117 13.43 14.13 10.82
N VAL A 118 14.16 13.36 10.01
CA VAL A 118 14.63 13.78 8.67
C VAL A 118 13.87 13.10 7.53
N GLY A 119 12.79 12.36 7.82
CA GLY A 119 11.99 11.65 6.82
C GLY A 119 12.73 10.47 6.14
N MET A 120 13.85 10.00 6.70
CA MET A 120 14.56 8.84 6.20
C MET A 120 13.86 7.55 6.61
N PRO A 121 13.70 6.54 5.72
CA PRO A 121 13.25 5.22 6.16
C PRO A 121 14.30 4.56 7.05
N GLY A 122 13.89 3.96 8.17
CA GLY A 122 14.77 3.04 8.89
C GLY A 122 15.16 1.89 7.97
N LEU A 123 16.44 1.54 7.87
CA LEU A 123 16.90 0.44 7.01
C LEU A 123 16.30 -0.90 7.44
N ASP A 124 15.97 -1.04 8.70
CA ASP A 124 15.29 -2.17 9.33
C ASP A 124 13.76 -2.17 9.17
N THR A 125 13.17 -1.09 8.62
CA THR A 125 11.73 -0.97 8.36
C THR A 125 11.33 -1.10 6.90
N LEU A 126 12.28 -1.42 6.02
CA LEU A 126 12.03 -1.56 4.58
C LEU A 126 11.24 -2.81 4.21
N GLY A 127 10.87 -3.64 5.19
CA GLY A 127 10.17 -4.91 4.97
C GLY A 127 11.06 -5.99 4.34
N LEU A 128 12.39 -5.80 4.43
CA LEU A 128 13.41 -6.75 3.99
C LEU A 128 14.20 -7.27 5.19
N PRO A 129 14.60 -8.52 5.24
CA PRO A 129 15.60 -8.98 6.19
C PRO A 129 16.89 -8.18 6.05
N VAL A 130 17.43 -7.75 7.17
CA VAL A 130 18.61 -6.89 7.26
C VAL A 130 19.72 -7.58 8.03
N GLU A 131 20.98 -7.41 7.59
CA GLU A 131 22.18 -7.91 8.25
C GLU A 131 23.23 -6.81 8.31
N GLY A 132 24.07 -6.78 9.36
CA GLY A 132 25.23 -5.89 9.46
C GLY A 132 25.03 -4.68 10.38
N ASP A 133 25.81 -3.65 10.13
CA ASP A 133 25.88 -2.44 10.97
C ASP A 133 24.79 -1.43 10.63
N VAL A 134 23.55 -1.76 10.95
CA VAL A 134 22.37 -0.89 10.70
C VAL A 134 22.55 0.48 11.37
N ALA A 135 23.04 0.50 12.61
CA ALA A 135 23.18 1.74 13.37
C ALA A 135 24.28 2.66 12.81
N GLY A 136 25.44 2.11 12.49
CA GLY A 136 26.56 2.88 11.95
C GLY A 136 26.27 3.40 10.54
N VAL A 137 25.69 2.57 9.66
CA VAL A 137 25.29 3.00 8.31
C VAL A 137 24.16 4.03 8.35
N SER A 138 23.13 3.83 9.19
CA SER A 138 22.08 4.83 9.36
C SER A 138 22.63 6.15 9.87
N ARG A 139 23.60 6.12 10.79
CA ARG A 139 24.27 7.33 11.28
C ARG A 139 25.05 8.03 10.17
N ALA A 140 25.84 7.31 9.37
CA ALA A 140 26.55 7.89 8.24
C ALA A 140 25.59 8.59 7.26
N VAL A 141 24.44 7.99 6.97
CA VAL A 141 23.42 8.63 6.14
C VAL A 141 22.88 9.91 6.79
N LEU A 142 22.58 9.89 8.09
CA LEU A 142 22.05 11.04 8.84
C LEU A 142 23.09 12.19 8.95
N ASP A 143 24.35 11.85 9.10
CA ASP A 143 25.46 12.82 9.20
C ASP A 143 25.83 13.40 7.81
N GLY A 144 25.18 12.97 6.73
CA GLY A 144 25.40 13.43 5.36
C GLY A 144 26.68 12.87 4.72
N GLU A 145 27.30 11.83 5.31
CA GLU A 145 28.45 11.16 4.70
C GLU A 145 28.03 10.49 3.38
N PRO A 146 28.90 10.46 2.35
CA PRO A 146 28.65 9.65 1.16
C PRO A 146 28.52 8.17 1.52
N VAL A 147 27.42 7.54 1.12
CA VAL A 147 27.11 6.11 1.36
C VAL A 147 26.96 5.42 0.01
N VAL A 148 27.69 4.33 -0.20
CA VAL A 148 27.59 3.52 -1.42
C VAL A 148 26.26 2.75 -1.40
N LEU A 149 25.52 2.78 -2.51
CA LEU A 149 24.40 1.88 -2.76
C LEU A 149 24.86 0.84 -3.80
N ASP A 150 25.08 -0.38 -3.35
CA ASP A 150 25.45 -1.52 -4.19
C ASP A 150 24.22 -2.43 -4.38
N ALA A 151 23.52 -2.26 -5.49
CA ALA A 151 22.32 -3.02 -5.83
C ALA A 151 22.66 -4.16 -6.80
N GLU A 152 23.26 -5.23 -6.28
CA GLU A 152 23.49 -6.48 -7.05
C GLU A 152 22.16 -7.10 -7.50
N THR A 153 21.11 -6.93 -6.69
CA THR A 153 19.74 -7.37 -7.01
C THR A 153 18.84 -6.16 -7.13
N VAL A 154 18.19 -5.98 -8.27
CA VAL A 154 17.22 -4.90 -8.47
C VAL A 154 15.99 -5.13 -7.59
N TRP A 155 15.64 -4.12 -6.78
CA TRP A 155 14.49 -4.17 -5.88
C TRP A 155 13.85 -2.78 -5.73
N PRO A 156 12.51 -2.65 -5.70
CA PRO A 156 11.83 -1.37 -5.58
C PRO A 156 11.94 -0.78 -4.16
N LEU A 157 13.08 -0.21 -3.85
CA LEU A 157 13.32 0.51 -2.59
C LEU A 157 12.59 1.85 -2.57
N PRO A 158 12.22 2.38 -1.38
CA PRO A 158 11.79 3.76 -1.22
C PRO A 158 12.93 4.73 -1.53
N ALA A 159 12.61 6.02 -1.66
CA ALA A 159 13.62 7.05 -1.78
C ALA A 159 14.57 7.03 -0.58
N LEU A 160 15.85 7.12 -0.87
CA LEU A 160 16.92 7.28 0.09
C LEU A 160 17.51 8.70 -0.03
N PRO A 161 18.07 9.27 1.04
CA PRO A 161 18.67 10.60 1.01
C PRO A 161 19.71 10.76 -0.10
N PRO A 162 19.93 11.99 -0.63
CA PRO A 162 20.80 12.23 -1.80
C PRO A 162 22.26 11.84 -1.62
N ASN A 163 22.75 11.69 -0.38
CA ASN A 163 24.09 11.21 -0.09
C ASN A 163 24.24 9.68 -0.22
N VAL A 164 23.14 8.94 -0.39
CA VAL A 164 23.17 7.51 -0.71
C VAL A 164 23.24 7.32 -2.22
N GLY A 165 24.23 6.56 -2.69
CA GLY A 165 24.54 6.40 -4.10
C GLY A 165 25.40 7.52 -4.67
N ALA A 166 25.83 8.48 -3.84
CA ALA A 166 26.82 9.49 -4.22
C ALA A 166 28.23 8.87 -4.35
N PRO A 167 29.11 9.46 -5.17
CA PRO A 167 30.50 9.03 -5.25
C PRO A 167 31.17 9.04 -3.85
N ALA A 168 31.76 7.93 -3.46
CA ALA A 168 32.35 7.75 -2.14
C ALA A 168 33.81 7.23 -2.25
N GLY A 169 34.63 7.58 -1.29
CA GLY A 169 36.00 7.09 -1.18
C GLY A 169 36.12 5.74 -0.46
N ASP A 170 37.32 5.22 -0.35
CA ASP A 170 37.63 3.99 0.38
C ASP A 170 37.17 4.10 1.84
N GLY A 171 36.55 3.03 2.36
CA GLY A 171 36.06 2.97 3.74
C GLY A 171 34.71 3.65 3.97
N ALA A 172 34.03 4.11 2.91
CA ALA A 172 32.65 4.62 3.01
C ALA A 172 31.70 3.55 3.56
N ALA A 173 30.59 3.99 4.16
CA ALA A 173 29.49 3.10 4.53
C ALA A 173 28.80 2.55 3.27
N VAL A 174 28.31 1.32 3.35
CA VAL A 174 27.71 0.61 2.21
C VAL A 174 26.32 0.09 2.56
N ILE A 175 25.36 0.33 1.68
CA ILE A 175 24.06 -0.36 1.66
C ILE A 175 24.09 -1.30 0.45
N ARG A 176 24.15 -2.61 0.70
CA ARG A 176 24.11 -3.61 -0.37
C ARG A 176 22.72 -4.26 -0.43
N VAL A 177 22.20 -4.44 -1.64
CA VAL A 177 20.96 -5.19 -1.92
C VAL A 177 21.35 -6.46 -2.66
N SER A 178 21.28 -7.60 -1.99
CA SER A 178 21.82 -8.84 -2.55
C SER A 178 21.11 -10.06 -1.99
N ASP A 179 20.89 -11.07 -2.86
CA ASP A 179 20.42 -12.41 -2.48
C ASP A 179 21.57 -13.42 -2.30
N HIS A 180 22.83 -13.00 -2.43
CA HIS A 180 24.00 -13.84 -2.16
C HIS A 180 24.26 -14.00 -0.66
N ALA A 181 24.79 -15.16 -0.25
CA ALA A 181 25.04 -15.51 1.16
C ALA A 181 26.21 -14.74 1.80
N GLN A 182 26.97 -13.96 1.02
CA GLN A 182 28.07 -13.17 1.56
C GLN A 182 27.57 -12.25 2.68
N GLY A 183 28.17 -12.40 3.86
CA GLY A 183 27.86 -11.56 5.02
C GLY A 183 28.36 -10.13 4.87
N PRO A 184 27.89 -9.20 5.72
CA PRO A 184 28.31 -7.80 5.71
C PRO A 184 29.78 -7.64 6.14
N ALA A 185 30.46 -6.69 5.53
CA ALA A 185 31.76 -6.19 5.96
C ALA A 185 31.59 -5.14 7.10
N ALA A 186 32.71 -4.57 7.55
CA ALA A 186 32.66 -3.42 8.47
C ALA A 186 31.98 -2.21 7.80
N ARG A 187 31.13 -1.47 8.55
CA ARG A 187 30.33 -0.34 8.02
C ARG A 187 29.43 -0.71 6.85
N GLU A 188 28.92 -1.92 6.83
CA GLU A 188 28.05 -2.41 5.77
C GLU A 188 26.73 -2.95 6.33
N VAL A 189 25.67 -2.67 5.59
CA VAL A 189 24.33 -3.26 5.74
C VAL A 189 23.98 -4.00 4.47
N VAL A 190 23.49 -5.24 4.62
CA VAL A 190 22.96 -6.04 3.51
C VAL A 190 21.45 -6.18 3.67
N LEU A 191 20.73 -5.70 2.67
CA LEU A 191 19.28 -5.89 2.52
C LEU A 191 19.06 -7.14 1.69
N ARG A 192 18.23 -8.08 2.19
CA ARG A 192 17.94 -9.37 1.55
C ARG A 192 16.59 -9.33 0.85
N PRO A 193 16.52 -8.98 -0.45
CA PRO A 193 15.24 -8.98 -1.15
C PRO A 193 14.70 -10.41 -1.29
N PRO A 194 13.38 -10.64 -1.16
CA PRO A 194 12.76 -11.95 -1.39
C PRO A 194 12.70 -12.26 -2.90
N SER A 195 13.85 -12.52 -3.49
CA SER A 195 14.05 -12.72 -4.94
C SER A 195 14.05 -14.19 -5.34
N LEU A 196 14.20 -15.14 -4.39
CA LEU A 196 14.39 -16.55 -4.69
C LEU A 196 13.08 -17.33 -4.54
N VAL A 197 12.67 -18.02 -5.60
CA VAL A 197 11.57 -19.01 -5.59
C VAL A 197 12.19 -20.41 -5.50
N VAL A 198 11.80 -21.15 -4.46
CA VAL A 198 12.28 -22.53 -4.27
C VAL A 198 11.15 -23.47 -4.65
N GLY A 199 11.29 -24.11 -5.81
CA GLY A 199 10.37 -25.18 -6.23
C GLY A 199 10.68 -26.49 -5.50
N VAL A 200 9.66 -27.11 -4.92
CA VAL A 200 9.77 -28.32 -4.10
C VAL A 200 8.90 -29.42 -4.66
N GLY A 201 9.51 -30.57 -4.98
CA GLY A 201 8.80 -31.81 -5.21
C GLY A 201 9.01 -32.74 -4.03
N ALA A 202 7.95 -33.34 -3.51
CA ALA A 202 8.02 -34.26 -2.36
C ALA A 202 7.16 -35.52 -2.58
N SER A 203 7.67 -36.68 -2.12
CA SER A 203 6.88 -37.89 -1.95
C SER A 203 5.91 -37.75 -0.79
N ARG A 204 4.88 -38.59 -0.70
CA ARG A 204 3.94 -38.57 0.43
C ARG A 204 4.67 -38.89 1.73
N GLY A 205 4.50 -38.03 2.75
CA GLY A 205 5.09 -38.20 4.07
C GLY A 205 6.57 -37.85 4.14
N THR A 206 7.09 -37.02 3.23
CA THR A 206 8.46 -36.51 3.30
C THR A 206 8.70 -35.78 4.61
N PRO A 207 9.74 -36.10 5.40
CA PRO A 207 10.06 -35.38 6.62
C PRO A 207 10.40 -33.92 6.37
N VAL A 208 10.00 -33.03 7.28
CA VAL A 208 10.31 -31.59 7.22
C VAL A 208 11.82 -31.35 7.14
N GLU A 209 12.59 -32.10 7.95
CA GLU A 209 14.04 -31.95 8.00
C GLU A 209 14.73 -32.32 6.66
N GLU A 210 14.17 -33.28 5.91
CA GLU A 210 14.70 -33.65 4.59
C GLU A 210 14.50 -32.51 3.58
N VAL A 211 13.33 -31.83 3.60
CA VAL A 211 13.07 -30.66 2.74
C VAL A 211 13.98 -29.49 3.12
N LEU A 212 14.04 -29.16 4.42
CA LEU A 212 14.87 -28.06 4.93
C LEU A 212 16.36 -28.28 4.67
N GLY A 213 16.87 -29.50 4.92
CA GLY A 213 18.26 -29.86 4.67
C GLY A 213 18.62 -29.67 3.19
N LEU A 214 17.78 -30.20 2.29
CA LEU A 214 18.01 -30.06 0.86
C LEU A 214 17.94 -28.61 0.36
N VAL A 215 16.98 -27.80 0.86
CA VAL A 215 16.91 -26.36 0.55
C VAL A 215 18.17 -25.65 1.03
N GLY A 216 18.58 -25.88 2.28
CA GLY A 216 19.78 -25.26 2.86
C GLY A 216 21.06 -25.61 2.08
N GLU A 217 21.27 -26.88 1.76
CA GLU A 217 22.42 -27.37 0.96
C GLU A 217 22.41 -26.76 -0.45
N ALA A 218 21.24 -26.74 -1.11
CA ALA A 218 21.11 -26.21 -2.46
C ALA A 218 21.46 -24.71 -2.53
N LEU A 219 21.01 -23.92 -1.55
CA LEU A 219 21.31 -22.49 -1.45
C LEU A 219 22.78 -22.25 -1.07
N ALA A 220 23.31 -22.98 -0.08
CA ALA A 220 24.69 -22.83 0.37
C ALA A 220 25.69 -23.10 -0.74
N ASP A 221 25.52 -24.20 -1.50
CA ASP A 221 26.39 -24.56 -2.63
C ASP A 221 26.33 -23.54 -3.77
N ALA A 222 25.20 -22.84 -3.93
CA ALA A 222 25.03 -21.77 -4.92
C ALA A 222 25.45 -20.39 -4.38
N GLY A 223 25.88 -20.29 -3.12
CA GLY A 223 26.24 -19.03 -2.49
C GLY A 223 25.05 -18.08 -2.29
N LEU A 224 23.84 -18.61 -2.12
CA LEU A 224 22.58 -17.85 -2.01
C LEU A 224 22.10 -17.78 -0.55
N SER A 225 21.49 -16.65 -0.20
CA SER A 225 20.98 -16.41 1.15
C SER A 225 19.60 -17.04 1.35
N ILE A 226 19.46 -17.84 2.40
CA ILE A 226 18.17 -18.40 2.82
C ILE A 226 17.16 -17.32 3.20
N ARG A 227 17.64 -16.11 3.61
CA ARG A 227 16.80 -14.97 3.94
C ARG A 227 16.20 -14.29 2.71
N SER A 228 16.65 -14.64 1.50
CA SER A 228 16.11 -14.12 0.25
C SER A 228 15.07 -15.04 -0.39
N ILE A 229 14.64 -16.11 0.30
CA ILE A 229 13.53 -16.93 -0.18
C ILE A 229 12.23 -16.12 -0.14
N ALA A 230 11.55 -16.05 -1.27
CA ALA A 230 10.24 -15.43 -1.39
C ALA A 230 9.12 -16.41 -1.03
N GLU A 231 9.24 -17.66 -1.48
CA GLU A 231 8.20 -18.68 -1.37
C GLU A 231 8.75 -20.09 -1.64
N LEU A 232 8.03 -21.09 -1.15
CA LEU A 232 8.15 -22.46 -1.62
C LEU A 232 7.04 -22.73 -2.64
N ALA A 233 7.38 -23.16 -3.85
CA ALA A 233 6.45 -23.44 -4.92
C ALA A 233 6.32 -24.95 -5.19
N THR A 234 5.10 -25.45 -5.39
CA THR A 234 4.86 -26.88 -5.65
C THR A 234 3.60 -27.10 -6.51
N VAL A 235 3.27 -28.36 -6.79
CA VAL A 235 2.03 -28.73 -7.46
C VAL A 235 0.85 -28.74 -6.47
N ASP A 236 -0.35 -28.39 -6.93
CA ASP A 236 -1.60 -28.37 -6.14
C ASP A 236 -1.91 -29.68 -5.43
N ALA A 237 -1.61 -30.84 -6.05
CA ALA A 237 -1.72 -32.16 -5.44
C ALA A 237 -0.83 -32.35 -4.19
N LYS A 238 0.08 -31.41 -3.90
CA LYS A 238 0.98 -31.38 -2.74
C LYS A 238 0.73 -30.21 -1.78
N SER A 239 -0.37 -29.49 -1.95
CA SER A 239 -0.75 -28.34 -1.11
C SER A 239 -0.84 -28.66 0.39
N GLU A 240 -1.17 -29.91 0.73
CA GLU A 240 -1.30 -30.39 2.12
C GLU A 240 -0.14 -31.30 2.57
N GLU A 241 0.95 -31.38 1.81
CA GLU A 241 2.10 -32.23 2.19
C GLU A 241 2.80 -31.65 3.44
N PRO A 242 2.78 -32.37 4.59
CA PRO A 242 3.27 -31.83 5.87
C PRO A 242 4.74 -31.43 5.83
N GLY A 243 5.56 -32.14 5.05
CA GLY A 243 6.98 -31.82 4.89
C GLY A 243 7.22 -30.46 4.25
N ILE A 244 6.42 -30.08 3.24
CA ILE A 244 6.52 -28.79 2.56
C ILE A 244 5.97 -27.68 3.46
N LEU A 245 4.76 -27.88 4.03
CA LEU A 245 4.13 -26.89 4.91
C LEU A 245 4.98 -26.61 6.15
N GLY A 246 5.54 -27.67 6.77
CA GLY A 246 6.43 -27.52 7.92
C GLY A 246 7.74 -26.80 7.58
N ALA A 247 8.31 -27.06 6.40
CA ALA A 247 9.50 -26.35 5.93
C ALA A 247 9.20 -24.87 5.68
N ALA A 248 8.11 -24.55 4.99
CA ALA A 248 7.69 -23.17 4.75
C ALA A 248 7.44 -22.39 6.05
N ALA A 249 6.75 -23.01 7.01
CA ALA A 249 6.50 -22.41 8.33
C ALA A 249 7.80 -22.09 9.09
N ARG A 250 8.82 -22.96 9.03
CA ARG A 250 10.12 -22.71 9.66
C ARG A 250 10.95 -21.64 8.93
N LEU A 251 10.80 -21.56 7.62
CA LEU A 251 11.45 -20.52 6.81
C LEU A 251 10.71 -19.17 6.89
N GLY A 252 9.47 -19.15 7.41
CA GLY A 252 8.65 -17.95 7.48
C GLY A 252 8.16 -17.46 6.11
N VAL A 253 8.01 -18.38 5.13
CA VAL A 253 7.61 -18.06 3.76
C VAL A 253 6.30 -18.75 3.38
N PRO A 254 5.52 -18.21 2.42
CA PRO A 254 4.31 -18.87 1.93
C PRO A 254 4.62 -20.10 1.07
N VAL A 255 3.63 -20.99 0.98
CA VAL A 255 3.60 -22.05 -0.04
C VAL A 255 2.69 -21.60 -1.16
N VAL A 256 3.21 -21.57 -2.38
CA VAL A 256 2.46 -21.29 -3.61
C VAL A 256 2.26 -22.59 -4.38
N THR A 257 1.03 -22.84 -4.83
CA THR A 257 0.71 -24.05 -5.58
C THR A 257 0.26 -23.73 -6.99
N HIS A 258 0.65 -24.57 -7.92
CA HIS A 258 0.31 -24.49 -9.33
C HIS A 258 -0.37 -25.78 -9.79
N THR A 259 -1.27 -25.68 -10.75
CA THR A 259 -1.90 -26.87 -11.34
C THR A 259 -0.89 -27.69 -12.14
N ALA A 260 -1.13 -28.99 -12.26
CA ALA A 260 -0.29 -29.86 -13.09
C ALA A 260 -0.23 -29.40 -14.55
N ALA A 261 -1.30 -28.79 -15.06
CA ALA A 261 -1.36 -28.25 -16.43
C ALA A 261 -0.46 -27.01 -16.60
N GLU A 262 -0.46 -26.08 -15.65
CA GLU A 262 0.47 -24.94 -15.65
C GLU A 262 1.92 -25.41 -15.62
N LEU A 263 2.25 -26.36 -14.73
CA LEU A 263 3.60 -26.92 -14.64
C LEU A 263 4.03 -27.66 -15.90
N ALA A 264 3.11 -28.37 -16.57
CA ALA A 264 3.40 -29.08 -17.82
C ALA A 264 3.69 -28.13 -19.00
N ALA A 265 3.18 -26.90 -18.94
CA ALA A 265 3.45 -25.88 -19.96
C ALA A 265 4.85 -25.24 -19.81
N VAL A 266 5.52 -25.42 -18.67
CA VAL A 266 6.85 -24.85 -18.42
C VAL A 266 7.94 -25.74 -19.02
N THR A 267 8.80 -25.15 -19.86
CA THR A 267 9.99 -25.84 -20.36
C THR A 267 11.04 -25.94 -19.26
N VAL A 268 11.44 -27.17 -18.93
CA VAL A 268 12.41 -27.44 -17.88
C VAL A 268 13.64 -28.18 -18.44
N PRO A 269 14.86 -27.90 -17.94
CA PRO A 269 16.07 -28.55 -18.43
C PRO A 269 16.17 -30.02 -17.99
N ASN A 270 15.55 -30.45 -16.87
CA ASN A 270 15.68 -31.79 -16.31
C ASN A 270 14.33 -32.51 -16.13
N PRO A 271 13.62 -32.84 -17.24
CA PRO A 271 12.36 -33.56 -17.18
C PRO A 271 12.56 -34.98 -16.62
N SER A 272 11.48 -35.58 -16.08
CA SER A 272 11.54 -36.91 -15.43
C SER A 272 10.20 -37.62 -15.60
N GLU A 273 10.22 -38.92 -15.85
CA GLU A 273 9.00 -39.71 -16.03
C GLU A 273 8.23 -39.95 -14.73
N ALA A 274 8.90 -39.97 -13.57
CA ALA A 274 8.26 -40.25 -12.29
C ALA A 274 7.22 -39.21 -11.88
N PRO A 275 7.49 -37.88 -11.94
CA PRO A 275 6.48 -36.86 -11.72
C PRO A 275 5.40 -36.88 -12.79
N LEU A 276 5.75 -37.17 -14.06
CA LEU A 276 4.78 -37.24 -15.14
C LEU A 276 3.73 -38.35 -14.88
N ALA A 277 4.16 -39.50 -14.45
CA ALA A 277 3.26 -40.60 -14.09
C ALA A 277 2.47 -40.37 -12.80
N ALA A 278 3.05 -39.64 -11.82
CA ALA A 278 2.43 -39.44 -10.52
C ALA A 278 1.43 -38.24 -10.47
N VAL A 279 1.74 -37.15 -11.15
CA VAL A 279 1.02 -35.88 -11.04
C VAL A 279 0.80 -35.17 -12.38
N GLY A 280 1.15 -35.77 -13.51
CA GLY A 280 0.86 -35.25 -14.85
C GLY A 280 1.80 -34.14 -15.35
N THR A 281 2.93 -33.90 -14.69
CA THR A 281 3.93 -32.92 -15.14
C THR A 281 5.33 -33.55 -15.21
N PRO A 282 6.17 -33.19 -16.20
CA PRO A 282 7.52 -33.72 -16.33
C PRO A 282 8.49 -33.26 -15.24
N SER A 283 8.16 -32.21 -14.49
CA SER A 283 8.95 -31.74 -13.35
C SER A 283 8.05 -30.97 -12.39
N VAL A 284 8.15 -31.25 -11.10
CA VAL A 284 7.49 -30.41 -10.07
C VAL A 284 8.43 -29.29 -9.63
N ALA A 285 9.65 -29.63 -9.17
CA ALA A 285 10.54 -28.64 -8.57
C ALA A 285 10.95 -27.53 -9.57
N GLU A 286 11.50 -27.88 -10.73
CA GLU A 286 11.93 -26.86 -11.70
C GLU A 286 10.74 -26.11 -12.31
N ALA A 287 9.66 -26.82 -12.65
CA ALA A 287 8.51 -26.19 -13.26
C ALA A 287 7.84 -25.21 -12.29
N ALA A 288 7.61 -25.60 -11.02
CA ALA A 288 6.99 -24.71 -10.03
C ALA A 288 7.86 -23.47 -9.75
N ALA A 289 9.20 -23.61 -9.71
CA ALA A 289 10.07 -22.46 -9.55
C ALA A 289 10.06 -21.52 -10.77
N LEU A 290 9.87 -22.05 -11.98
CA LEU A 290 9.95 -21.31 -13.25
C LEU A 290 8.62 -20.76 -13.76
N VAL A 291 7.47 -21.05 -13.15
CA VAL A 291 6.15 -20.56 -13.61
C VAL A 291 6.13 -19.03 -13.77
N GLY A 292 6.72 -18.30 -12.83
CA GLY A 292 6.84 -16.84 -12.87
C GLY A 292 7.98 -16.32 -13.77
N GLY A 293 8.66 -17.21 -14.52
CA GLY A 293 9.88 -16.88 -15.25
C GLY A 293 11.08 -16.67 -14.34
N GLY A 294 12.19 -16.23 -14.92
CA GLY A 294 13.40 -15.90 -14.17
C GLY A 294 14.61 -16.77 -14.53
N GLU A 295 15.66 -16.64 -13.74
CA GLU A 295 16.94 -17.33 -13.92
C GLU A 295 17.02 -18.58 -13.03
N LEU A 296 17.17 -19.74 -13.63
CA LEU A 296 17.37 -20.99 -12.90
C LEU A 296 18.80 -21.04 -12.33
N LEU A 297 18.94 -20.71 -11.05
CA LEU A 297 20.24 -20.69 -10.35
C LEU A 297 20.68 -22.08 -9.88
N VAL A 298 19.72 -22.86 -9.39
CA VAL A 298 19.97 -24.24 -8.97
C VAL A 298 19.04 -25.17 -9.74
N PRO A 299 19.58 -25.98 -10.69
CA PRO A 299 18.82 -27.05 -11.35
C PRO A 299 18.34 -28.09 -10.33
N LYS A 300 17.36 -28.89 -10.74
CA LYS A 300 16.76 -29.92 -9.88
C LYS A 300 17.80 -30.78 -9.14
N ARG A 301 17.78 -30.70 -7.83
CA ARG A 301 18.53 -31.53 -6.91
C ARG A 301 17.60 -32.52 -6.21
N LYS A 302 18.15 -33.70 -5.85
CA LYS A 302 17.45 -34.71 -5.07
C LYS A 302 18.09 -34.84 -3.70
N SER A 303 17.28 -35.10 -2.68
CA SER A 303 17.79 -35.40 -1.34
C SER A 303 18.65 -36.68 -1.36
N VAL A 304 19.61 -36.71 -0.45
CA VAL A 304 20.43 -37.92 -0.20
C VAL A 304 20.20 -38.33 1.24
N ARG A 305 19.70 -39.54 1.46
CA ARG A 305 19.41 -40.03 2.80
C ARG A 305 20.59 -40.86 3.31
N ALA A 306 21.00 -40.59 4.56
CA ALA A 306 22.15 -41.24 5.18
C ALA A 306 22.02 -42.79 5.32
N ASP A 307 20.77 -43.30 5.37
CA ASP A 307 20.46 -44.74 5.44
C ASP A 307 20.42 -45.43 4.08
N GLY A 308 20.73 -44.72 2.99
CA GLY A 308 20.69 -45.24 1.62
C GLY A 308 19.30 -45.48 1.05
N SER A 309 18.23 -45.09 1.75
CA SER A 309 16.86 -45.15 1.23
C SER A 309 16.64 -44.16 0.09
N PRO A 310 15.63 -44.39 -0.78
CA PRO A 310 15.35 -43.48 -1.89
C PRO A 310 15.07 -42.04 -1.44
N ALA A 311 15.56 -41.08 -2.21
CA ALA A 311 15.27 -39.65 -2.05
C ALA A 311 13.76 -39.39 -2.06
N MET A 312 13.25 -38.61 -1.10
CA MET A 312 11.84 -38.26 -1.01
C MET A 312 11.57 -36.78 -1.39
N ALA A 313 12.61 -35.97 -1.46
CA ALA A 313 12.49 -34.54 -1.82
C ALA A 313 13.34 -34.20 -3.05
N THR A 314 12.85 -33.21 -3.81
CA THR A 314 13.60 -32.53 -4.88
C THR A 314 13.42 -31.05 -4.74
N VAL A 315 14.45 -30.27 -5.02
CA VAL A 315 14.38 -28.80 -5.05
C VAL A 315 15.02 -28.22 -6.30
N ALA A 316 14.56 -27.04 -6.71
CA ALA A 316 15.21 -26.18 -7.69
C ALA A 316 15.07 -24.74 -7.21
N VAL A 317 16.01 -23.86 -7.56
CA VAL A 317 15.96 -22.45 -7.14
C VAL A 317 16.03 -21.55 -8.36
N VAL A 318 15.09 -20.64 -8.44
CA VAL A 318 14.99 -19.62 -9.49
C VAL A 318 15.08 -18.24 -8.86
N ARG A 319 15.90 -17.34 -9.44
CA ARG A 319 15.79 -15.91 -9.17
C ARG A 319 14.68 -15.36 -10.05
N ARG A 320 13.59 -14.88 -9.44
CA ARG A 320 12.48 -14.26 -10.18
C ARG A 320 12.92 -12.98 -10.90
N PRO A 321 12.28 -12.60 -12.02
CA PRO A 321 12.60 -11.36 -12.70
C PRO A 321 12.49 -10.17 -11.75
N ALA A 322 13.36 -9.18 -11.91
CA ALA A 322 13.24 -7.91 -11.20
C ALA A 322 11.92 -7.25 -11.59
N ARG A 323 11.07 -6.98 -10.60
CA ARG A 323 9.77 -6.33 -10.79
C ARG A 323 9.76 -5.02 -10.04
N GLY A 324 9.56 -3.93 -10.76
CA GLY A 324 9.28 -2.65 -10.13
C GLY A 324 7.81 -2.57 -9.73
N ARG A 325 7.47 -1.50 -9.03
CA ARG A 325 6.15 -1.28 -8.46
C ARG A 325 5.57 0.06 -8.91
N LEU A 326 4.34 0.03 -9.39
CA LEU A 326 3.57 1.22 -9.77
C LEU A 326 2.34 1.34 -8.86
N ALA A 327 2.33 2.32 -7.97
CA ALA A 327 1.15 2.71 -7.24
C ALA A 327 0.41 3.84 -7.99
N VAL A 328 -0.84 3.60 -8.38
CA VAL A 328 -1.69 4.63 -8.99
C VAL A 328 -2.55 5.23 -7.89
N VAL A 329 -2.22 6.45 -7.48
CA VAL A 329 -2.65 7.03 -6.20
C VAL A 329 -3.65 8.15 -6.39
N GLY A 330 -4.85 7.99 -5.83
CA GLY A 330 -5.82 9.06 -5.67
C GLY A 330 -5.51 9.92 -4.45
N LEU A 331 -5.26 11.22 -4.67
CA LEU A 331 -4.90 12.18 -3.61
C LEU A 331 -6.10 12.73 -2.83
N GLY A 332 -7.33 12.36 -3.22
CA GLY A 332 -8.52 13.03 -2.71
C GLY A 332 -8.74 14.41 -3.34
N PRO A 333 -9.74 15.18 -2.86
CA PRO A 333 -10.18 16.42 -3.50
C PRO A 333 -9.24 17.61 -3.21
N GLY A 334 -8.38 17.50 -2.19
CA GLY A 334 -7.39 18.53 -1.87
C GLY A 334 -7.12 18.75 -0.39
N ALA A 335 -8.11 18.52 0.49
CA ALA A 335 -7.91 18.61 1.93
C ALA A 335 -7.03 17.46 2.44
N ARG A 336 -6.15 17.77 3.39
CA ARG A 336 -5.18 16.81 3.92
C ARG A 336 -5.84 15.65 4.69
N ASP A 337 -6.91 15.92 5.40
CA ASP A 337 -7.72 14.95 6.14
C ASP A 337 -8.54 14.01 5.24
N LEU A 338 -8.68 14.34 3.95
CA LEU A 338 -9.30 13.49 2.92
C LEU A 338 -8.25 12.72 2.08
N LEU A 339 -6.96 12.88 2.36
CA LEU A 339 -5.92 12.01 1.86
C LEU A 339 -5.95 10.70 2.66
N THR A 340 -6.19 9.57 2.01
CA THR A 340 -6.27 8.29 2.72
C THR A 340 -4.90 7.91 3.34
N PRO A 341 -4.87 7.24 4.51
CA PRO A 341 -3.63 6.75 5.12
C PRO A 341 -2.84 5.85 4.15
N ARG A 342 -3.54 5.06 3.34
CA ARG A 342 -2.93 4.23 2.30
C ARG A 342 -2.22 5.07 1.24
N ALA A 343 -2.84 6.16 0.76
CA ALA A 343 -2.21 7.07 -0.20
C ALA A 343 -0.94 7.71 0.39
N ALA A 344 -1.01 8.20 1.62
CA ALA A 344 0.17 8.75 2.32
C ALA A 344 1.29 7.70 2.47
N GLY A 345 0.95 6.44 2.77
CA GLY A 345 1.90 5.33 2.86
C GLY A 345 2.60 5.04 1.52
N GLU A 346 1.84 5.01 0.41
CA GLU A 346 2.40 4.77 -0.93
C GLU A 346 3.27 5.95 -1.42
N LEU A 347 2.91 7.19 -1.11
CA LEU A 347 3.76 8.34 -1.40
C LEU A 347 5.12 8.26 -0.69
N ARG A 348 5.13 7.84 0.59
CA ARG A 348 6.38 7.64 1.34
C ARG A 348 7.18 6.42 0.86
N ARG A 349 6.53 5.44 0.25
CA ARG A 349 7.17 4.24 -0.29
C ARG A 349 7.81 4.48 -1.66
N ALA A 350 7.38 5.50 -2.38
CA ALA A 350 7.86 5.78 -3.72
C ALA A 350 9.28 6.35 -3.73
N SER A 351 10.13 5.85 -4.63
CA SER A 351 11.40 6.46 -5.00
C SER A 351 11.25 7.42 -6.18
N VAL A 352 10.17 7.26 -6.97
CA VAL A 352 9.84 8.14 -8.08
C VAL A 352 8.38 8.57 -7.95
N LEU A 353 8.14 9.87 -8.03
CA LEU A 353 6.81 10.45 -8.11
C LEU A 353 6.57 10.96 -9.53
N VAL A 354 5.45 10.58 -10.13
CA VAL A 354 5.02 11.07 -11.43
C VAL A 354 3.65 11.75 -11.29
N GLY A 355 3.52 12.98 -11.73
CA GLY A 355 2.28 13.71 -11.53
C GLY A 355 2.16 15.00 -12.33
N LEU A 356 0.95 15.58 -12.27
CA LEU A 356 0.71 16.94 -12.73
C LEU A 356 1.31 17.92 -11.70
N ASP A 357 2.00 18.97 -12.14
CA ASP A 357 2.70 19.96 -11.33
C ASP A 357 1.88 20.47 -10.14
N GLN A 358 0.65 20.96 -10.40
CA GLN A 358 -0.26 21.45 -9.37
C GLN A 358 -0.67 20.38 -8.32
N TYR A 359 -0.60 19.10 -8.62
CA TYR A 359 -0.90 18.03 -7.67
C TYR A 359 0.34 17.64 -6.88
N VAL A 360 1.50 17.69 -7.51
CA VAL A 360 2.79 17.50 -6.84
C VAL A 360 2.98 18.55 -5.75
N ASP A 361 2.68 19.81 -6.03
CA ASP A 361 2.80 20.91 -5.06
C ASP A 361 1.94 20.70 -3.80
N GLN A 362 0.78 20.05 -3.92
CA GLN A 362 -0.10 19.75 -2.78
C GLN A 362 0.48 18.74 -1.80
N ILE A 363 1.44 17.88 -2.23
CA ILE A 363 1.93 16.75 -1.42
C ILE A 363 3.45 16.74 -1.28
N ARG A 364 4.14 17.77 -1.74
CA ARG A 364 5.61 17.86 -1.74
C ARG A 364 6.22 17.66 -0.35
N ASP A 365 5.52 18.13 0.70
CA ASP A 365 5.89 17.95 2.10
C ASP A 365 5.76 16.50 2.63
N LEU A 366 5.03 15.63 1.92
CA LEU A 366 4.90 14.21 2.25
C LEU A 366 5.98 13.34 1.63
N LEU A 367 6.72 13.88 0.66
CA LEU A 367 7.74 13.14 -0.05
C LEU A 367 8.99 12.96 0.81
N ARG A 368 9.64 11.82 0.68
CA ARG A 368 10.93 11.58 1.33
C ARG A 368 12.06 12.35 0.63
N PRO A 369 13.09 12.77 1.36
CA PRO A 369 14.33 13.25 0.76
C PRO A 369 14.88 12.23 -0.26
N GLY A 370 15.28 12.73 -1.45
CA GLY A 370 15.76 11.88 -2.53
C GLY A 370 14.69 11.30 -3.46
N THR A 371 13.38 11.54 -3.21
CA THR A 371 12.34 11.18 -4.18
C THR A 371 12.57 11.93 -5.49
N LEU A 372 12.72 11.18 -6.59
CA LEU A 372 12.77 11.75 -7.93
C LEU A 372 11.37 12.20 -8.35
N VAL A 373 11.19 13.49 -8.58
CA VAL A 373 9.90 14.06 -8.99
C VAL A 373 9.93 14.33 -10.49
N LEU A 374 9.01 13.67 -11.22
CA LEU A 374 8.80 13.82 -12.65
C LEU A 374 7.42 14.46 -12.86
N GLU A 375 7.41 15.78 -12.97
CA GLU A 375 6.19 16.57 -13.13
C GLU A 375 6.01 17.03 -14.57
N SER A 376 4.76 17.17 -14.99
CA SER A 376 4.40 17.66 -16.31
C SER A 376 3.13 18.50 -16.26
N GLY A 377 2.92 19.35 -17.27
CA GLY A 377 1.74 20.20 -17.38
C GLY A 377 0.49 19.45 -17.86
N LEU A 378 -0.60 20.17 -18.02
CA LEU A 378 -1.88 19.67 -18.56
C LEU A 378 -1.71 19.14 -19.98
N GLY A 379 -2.49 18.11 -20.36
CA GLY A 379 -2.52 17.54 -21.71
C GLY A 379 -1.45 16.48 -21.98
N ALA A 380 -0.63 16.10 -20.98
CA ALA A 380 0.42 15.09 -21.09
C ALA A 380 0.05 13.77 -20.36
N GLU A 381 -1.24 13.40 -20.32
CA GLU A 381 -1.73 12.25 -19.56
C GLU A 381 -1.11 10.92 -20.03
N GLU A 382 -1.06 10.68 -21.36
CA GLU A 382 -0.47 9.47 -21.91
C GLU A 382 1.04 9.39 -21.69
N GLU A 383 1.75 10.52 -21.88
CA GLU A 383 3.19 10.59 -21.63
C GLU A 383 3.50 10.33 -20.16
N ARG A 384 2.70 10.89 -19.26
CA ARG A 384 2.81 10.69 -17.81
C ARG A 384 2.61 9.23 -17.42
N ALA A 385 1.62 8.55 -18.01
CA ALA A 385 1.39 7.13 -17.81
C ALA A 385 2.57 6.28 -18.30
N ARG A 386 3.06 6.53 -19.53
CA ARG A 386 4.24 5.84 -20.10
C ARG A 386 5.49 6.07 -19.26
N THR A 387 5.72 7.29 -18.78
CA THR A 387 6.85 7.62 -17.91
C THR A 387 6.79 6.81 -16.62
N ALA A 388 5.63 6.77 -15.96
CA ALA A 388 5.46 6.02 -14.72
C ALA A 388 5.69 4.51 -14.89
N VAL A 389 5.15 3.92 -15.96
CA VAL A 389 5.35 2.51 -16.30
C VAL A 389 6.81 2.22 -16.65
N ALA A 390 7.46 3.10 -17.44
CA ALA A 390 8.86 2.94 -17.79
C ALA A 390 9.79 2.98 -16.56
N GLU A 391 9.53 3.86 -15.61
CA GLU A 391 10.29 3.91 -14.35
C GLU A 391 10.06 2.67 -13.48
N ALA A 392 8.83 2.16 -13.44
CA ALA A 392 8.54 0.89 -12.76
C ALA A 392 9.26 -0.29 -13.44
N ARG A 393 9.30 -0.35 -14.78
CA ARG A 393 10.07 -1.36 -15.53
C ARG A 393 11.57 -1.33 -15.26
N ARG A 394 12.09 -0.19 -14.81
CA ARG A 394 13.49 -0.06 -14.32
C ARG A 394 13.69 -0.62 -12.91
N GLY A 395 12.67 -1.26 -12.32
CA GLY A 395 12.73 -1.83 -10.99
C GLY A 395 12.46 -0.84 -9.85
N ARG A 396 11.95 0.36 -10.14
CA ARG A 396 11.72 1.40 -9.14
C ARG A 396 10.35 1.28 -8.47
N ALA A 397 10.23 1.87 -7.28
CA ALA A 397 8.96 2.10 -6.61
C ALA A 397 8.38 3.44 -7.08
N VAL A 398 7.34 3.41 -7.90
CA VAL A 398 6.76 4.59 -8.54
C VAL A 398 5.39 4.90 -7.96
N ALA A 399 5.10 6.16 -7.64
CA ALA A 399 3.76 6.66 -7.40
C ALA A 399 3.33 7.55 -8.57
N LEU A 400 2.26 7.16 -9.27
CA LEU A 400 1.58 7.98 -10.26
C LEU A 400 0.35 8.61 -9.59
N ILE A 401 0.35 9.93 -9.44
CA ILE A 401 -0.66 10.64 -8.67
C ILE A 401 -1.73 11.28 -9.54
N GLY A 402 -2.95 11.36 -9.00
CA GLY A 402 -4.08 12.08 -9.57
C GLY A 402 -4.95 12.70 -8.48
N SER A 403 -5.63 13.81 -8.79
CA SER A 403 -6.62 14.41 -7.88
C SER A 403 -7.87 13.53 -7.77
N GLY A 404 -8.54 13.56 -6.64
CA GLY A 404 -9.72 12.75 -6.40
C GLY A 404 -9.38 11.26 -6.29
N ASP A 405 -10.11 10.42 -6.97
CA ASP A 405 -9.82 9.00 -7.16
C ASP A 405 -9.10 8.77 -8.49
N ALA A 406 -8.01 8.01 -8.48
CA ALA A 406 -7.21 7.77 -9.67
C ALA A 406 -7.94 6.98 -10.77
N GLY A 407 -9.01 6.28 -10.44
CA GLY A 407 -9.87 5.53 -11.37
C GLY A 407 -11.02 6.34 -11.97
N VAL A 408 -11.30 7.56 -11.45
CA VAL A 408 -12.44 8.39 -11.90
C VAL A 408 -11.93 9.55 -12.76
N TYR A 409 -11.99 9.41 -14.08
CA TYR A 409 -11.51 10.40 -15.06
C TYR A 409 -10.07 10.85 -14.83
N ALA A 410 -9.20 9.94 -14.37
CA ALA A 410 -7.83 10.20 -13.98
C ALA A 410 -6.85 9.16 -14.53
N MET A 411 -5.71 8.98 -13.87
CA MET A 411 -4.53 8.31 -14.43
C MET A 411 -4.57 6.77 -14.43
N ALA A 412 -5.56 6.11 -13.76
CA ALA A 412 -5.57 4.65 -13.70
C ALA A 412 -5.78 3.99 -15.07
N SER A 413 -6.72 4.51 -15.86
CA SER A 413 -7.02 3.93 -17.19
C SER A 413 -5.80 3.97 -18.14
N PRO A 414 -5.14 5.10 -18.40
CA PRO A 414 -3.97 5.12 -19.27
C PRO A 414 -2.78 4.34 -18.70
N ALA A 415 -2.59 4.33 -17.37
CA ALA A 415 -1.51 3.58 -16.75
C ALA A 415 -1.70 2.06 -16.88
N LEU A 416 -2.93 1.56 -16.65
CA LEU A 416 -3.24 0.14 -16.80
C LEU A 416 -3.26 -0.32 -18.27
N ALA A 417 -3.59 0.57 -19.19
CA ALA A 417 -3.49 0.26 -20.63
C ALA A 417 -2.03 0.12 -21.10
N GLU A 418 -1.09 0.85 -20.49
CA GLU A 418 0.33 0.78 -20.78
C GLU A 418 1.07 -0.33 -20.00
N ALA A 419 0.60 -0.64 -18.79
CA ALA A 419 1.21 -1.65 -17.93
C ALA A 419 0.88 -3.08 -18.42
N SER A 420 1.84 -3.97 -18.27
CA SER A 420 1.69 -5.42 -18.46
C SER A 420 2.03 -6.15 -17.15
N ASP A 421 2.10 -7.46 -17.19
CA ASP A 421 2.41 -8.31 -16.04
C ASP A 421 3.89 -8.30 -15.60
N ASP A 422 4.70 -7.46 -16.24
CA ASP A 422 6.13 -7.29 -15.97
C ASP A 422 6.43 -6.36 -14.76
N ILE A 423 5.42 -5.66 -14.25
CA ILE A 423 5.51 -4.80 -13.06
C ILE A 423 4.35 -5.06 -12.10
N ASP A 424 4.55 -4.72 -10.81
CA ASP A 424 3.50 -4.83 -9.81
C ASP A 424 2.67 -3.54 -9.77
N VAL A 425 1.38 -3.61 -10.16
CA VAL A 425 0.50 -2.45 -10.17
C VAL A 425 -0.46 -2.49 -8.98
N VAL A 426 -0.57 -1.37 -8.26
CA VAL A 426 -1.46 -1.20 -7.11
C VAL A 426 -2.33 0.02 -7.29
N GLY A 427 -3.64 -0.17 -7.27
CA GLY A 427 -4.62 0.92 -7.19
C GLY A 427 -4.78 1.41 -5.75
N VAL A 428 -4.74 2.71 -5.56
CA VAL A 428 -4.92 3.36 -4.26
C VAL A 428 -6.08 4.34 -4.35
N PRO A 429 -7.23 4.04 -3.74
CA PRO A 429 -8.42 4.85 -3.86
C PRO A 429 -8.25 6.21 -3.18
N GLY A 430 -8.93 7.21 -3.72
CA GLY A 430 -9.07 8.53 -3.13
C GLY A 430 -10.53 9.00 -3.12
N VAL A 431 -10.84 10.00 -2.32
CA VAL A 431 -12.18 10.61 -2.30
C VAL A 431 -12.37 11.42 -3.58
N THR A 432 -13.25 10.95 -4.47
CA THR A 432 -13.52 11.64 -5.74
C THR A 432 -14.28 12.95 -5.54
N ALA A 433 -14.10 13.91 -6.43
CA ALA A 433 -14.69 15.24 -6.35
C ALA A 433 -16.24 15.22 -6.27
N ALA A 434 -16.91 14.26 -6.90
CA ALA A 434 -18.36 14.12 -6.80
C ALA A 434 -18.83 13.81 -5.38
N LEU A 435 -18.14 12.92 -4.66
CA LEU A 435 -18.49 12.58 -3.27
C LEU A 435 -18.16 13.73 -2.31
N ALA A 436 -17.04 14.40 -2.50
CA ALA A 436 -16.68 15.58 -1.73
C ALA A 436 -17.71 16.71 -1.93
N ALA A 437 -18.06 17.02 -3.18
CA ALA A 437 -19.09 17.99 -3.50
C ALA A 437 -20.47 17.58 -2.93
N GLY A 438 -20.82 16.30 -3.02
CA GLY A 438 -22.05 15.77 -2.45
C GLY A 438 -22.15 16.00 -0.95
N ALA A 439 -21.08 15.77 -0.19
CA ALA A 439 -21.03 16.02 1.25
C ALA A 439 -21.16 17.52 1.60
N ILE A 440 -20.55 18.41 0.82
CA ILE A 440 -20.66 19.87 0.98
C ILE A 440 -22.09 20.33 0.71
N LEU A 441 -22.74 19.81 -0.32
CA LEU A 441 -24.11 20.17 -0.71
C LEU A 441 -25.19 19.59 0.21
N GLY A 442 -24.90 18.51 0.94
CA GLY A 442 -25.83 17.78 1.80
C GLY A 442 -25.93 16.30 1.44
N ALA A 443 -27.00 15.86 0.83
CA ALA A 443 -27.21 14.48 0.40
C ALA A 443 -27.82 14.40 -1.02
N PRO A 444 -27.23 15.06 -2.04
CA PRO A 444 -27.78 14.98 -3.41
C PRO A 444 -27.66 13.60 -4.02
N LEU A 445 -26.69 12.80 -3.57
CA LEU A 445 -26.38 11.44 -4.05
C LEU A 445 -27.04 10.34 -3.20
N GLY A 446 -28.11 10.69 -2.49
CA GLY A 446 -28.84 9.76 -1.60
C GLY A 446 -29.62 8.65 -2.35
N HIS A 447 -29.81 8.78 -3.65
CA HIS A 447 -30.41 7.80 -4.55
C HIS A 447 -29.48 7.50 -5.73
N ASP A 448 -29.99 6.85 -6.78
CA ASP A 448 -29.22 6.52 -7.97
C ASP A 448 -28.63 7.78 -8.61
N HIS A 449 -27.35 7.71 -8.93
CA HIS A 449 -26.61 8.84 -9.50
C HIS A 449 -25.56 8.38 -10.50
N VAL A 450 -25.19 9.28 -11.40
CA VAL A 450 -24.15 9.06 -12.40
C VAL A 450 -23.20 10.24 -12.47
N SER A 451 -21.91 9.95 -12.64
CA SER A 451 -20.88 10.94 -12.98
C SER A 451 -20.66 10.95 -14.50
N ILE A 452 -20.70 12.13 -15.11
CA ILE A 452 -20.45 12.31 -16.54
C ILE A 452 -19.41 13.42 -16.73
N SER A 453 -18.30 13.09 -17.43
CA SER A 453 -17.35 14.11 -17.87
C SER A 453 -17.87 14.80 -19.13
N LEU A 454 -17.87 16.13 -19.12
CA LEU A 454 -18.21 16.94 -20.29
C LEU A 454 -16.99 17.26 -21.17
N SER A 455 -15.84 16.64 -20.89
CA SER A 455 -14.65 16.76 -21.76
C SER A 455 -14.82 15.92 -23.01
N ASP A 456 -14.81 16.57 -24.16
CA ASP A 456 -14.87 15.97 -25.48
C ASP A 456 -13.48 15.69 -26.08
N LEU A 457 -12.42 15.78 -25.28
CA LEU A 457 -11.05 15.54 -25.72
C LEU A 457 -10.81 14.08 -26.13
N HIS A 458 -11.35 13.13 -25.35
CA HIS A 458 -11.19 11.69 -25.60
C HIS A 458 -12.51 10.96 -25.91
N THR A 459 -13.65 11.66 -25.78
CA THR A 459 -14.97 11.08 -26.00
C THR A 459 -15.77 12.04 -26.90
N PRO A 460 -16.21 11.63 -28.09
CA PRO A 460 -17.01 12.49 -28.96
C PRO A 460 -18.26 13.01 -28.27
N TRP A 461 -18.64 14.27 -28.56
CA TRP A 461 -19.78 14.91 -27.94
C TRP A 461 -21.09 14.12 -28.09
N GLU A 462 -21.32 13.52 -29.23
CA GLU A 462 -22.53 12.72 -29.51
C GLU A 462 -22.67 11.52 -28.56
N VAL A 463 -21.53 10.99 -28.06
CA VAL A 463 -21.51 9.94 -27.06
C VAL A 463 -21.85 10.51 -25.68
N ILE A 464 -21.29 11.67 -25.35
CA ILE A 464 -21.59 12.38 -24.08
C ILE A 464 -23.08 12.76 -24.05
N GLU A 465 -23.60 13.38 -25.13
CA GLU A 465 -24.98 13.78 -25.26
C GLU A 465 -25.94 12.60 -25.04
N ARG A 466 -25.68 11.45 -25.69
CA ARG A 466 -26.48 10.25 -25.49
C ARG A 466 -26.50 9.77 -24.04
N ARG A 467 -25.37 9.88 -23.32
CA ARG A 467 -25.30 9.52 -21.88
C ARG A 467 -26.10 10.48 -21.01
N VAL A 468 -26.02 11.78 -21.30
CA VAL A 468 -26.80 12.81 -20.59
C VAL A 468 -28.30 12.59 -20.83
N ARG A 469 -28.73 12.32 -22.07
CA ARG A 469 -30.12 12.02 -22.44
C ARG A 469 -30.64 10.78 -21.71
N ALA A 470 -29.87 9.69 -21.70
CA ALA A 470 -30.24 8.47 -20.98
C ALA A 470 -30.42 8.73 -19.47
N ALA A 471 -29.54 9.53 -18.85
CA ALA A 471 -29.66 9.90 -17.44
C ALA A 471 -30.87 10.84 -17.18
N ALA A 472 -31.21 11.70 -18.14
CA ALA A 472 -32.40 12.55 -18.08
C ALA A 472 -33.68 11.74 -18.12
N GLU A 473 -33.81 10.81 -19.10
CA GLU A 473 -34.94 9.92 -19.30
C GLU A 473 -35.15 8.95 -18.11
N ALA A 474 -34.06 8.48 -17.51
CA ALA A 474 -34.09 7.57 -16.35
C ALA A 474 -34.24 8.29 -15.01
N ASP A 475 -34.36 9.61 -15.01
CA ASP A 475 -34.46 10.47 -13.82
C ASP A 475 -33.36 10.23 -12.76
N ILE A 476 -32.12 10.06 -13.21
CA ILE A 476 -30.95 9.81 -12.35
C ILE A 476 -30.25 11.14 -12.01
N VAL A 477 -29.81 11.33 -10.77
CA VAL A 477 -28.98 12.49 -10.38
C VAL A 477 -27.69 12.48 -11.17
N VAL A 478 -27.31 13.64 -11.76
CA VAL A 478 -26.13 13.74 -12.62
C VAL A 478 -25.10 14.67 -11.99
N THR A 479 -23.87 14.18 -11.85
CA THR A 479 -22.72 15.00 -11.47
C THR A 479 -21.79 15.19 -12.66
N PHE A 480 -21.64 16.44 -13.12
CA PHE A 480 -20.78 16.79 -14.22
C PHE A 480 -19.36 17.09 -13.76
N TYR A 481 -18.40 16.38 -14.35
CA TYR A 481 -16.96 16.63 -14.28
C TYR A 481 -16.50 17.42 -15.49
N ASN A 482 -15.43 18.18 -15.33
CA ASN A 482 -14.84 18.99 -16.40
C ASN A 482 -15.91 19.85 -17.11
N PRO A 483 -16.77 20.57 -16.39
CA PRO A 483 -17.96 21.20 -16.96
C PRO A 483 -17.63 22.33 -17.93
N ARG A 484 -16.47 22.98 -17.74
CA ARG A 484 -16.02 24.11 -18.58
C ARG A 484 -14.50 24.24 -18.56
N SER A 485 -13.90 24.64 -19.69
CA SER A 485 -12.49 25.01 -19.78
C SER A 485 -12.30 26.14 -20.78
N ARG A 486 -11.05 26.66 -20.93
CA ARG A 486 -10.74 27.68 -21.93
C ARG A 486 -11.00 27.11 -23.33
N GLY A 487 -11.93 27.73 -24.10
CA GLY A 487 -12.34 27.28 -25.43
C GLY A 487 -13.35 26.12 -25.45
N ARG A 488 -13.85 25.70 -24.28
CA ARG A 488 -14.85 24.63 -24.14
C ARG A 488 -15.90 25.07 -23.12
N ASP A 489 -16.88 25.87 -23.57
CA ASP A 489 -17.87 26.56 -22.74
C ASP A 489 -19.33 26.27 -23.12
N TRP A 490 -19.58 25.55 -24.22
CA TRP A 490 -20.90 25.27 -24.75
C TRP A 490 -21.48 23.90 -24.27
N GLN A 491 -20.64 22.98 -23.78
CA GLN A 491 -21.05 21.62 -23.41
C GLN A 491 -21.98 21.61 -22.19
N LEU A 492 -21.64 22.37 -21.14
CA LEU A 492 -22.51 22.46 -19.96
C LEU A 492 -23.89 23.04 -20.29
N PRO A 493 -24.02 24.19 -21.00
CA PRO A 493 -25.33 24.69 -21.44
C PRO A 493 -26.15 23.66 -22.22
N LYS A 494 -25.55 22.91 -23.15
CA LYS A 494 -26.24 21.86 -23.89
C LYS A 494 -26.67 20.70 -23.00
N ALA A 495 -25.82 20.24 -22.09
CA ALA A 495 -26.16 19.17 -21.14
C ALA A 495 -27.33 19.59 -20.22
N LEU A 496 -27.34 20.84 -19.74
CA LEU A 496 -28.44 21.37 -18.94
C LEU A 496 -29.74 21.47 -19.75
N ALA A 497 -29.67 21.89 -21.02
CA ALA A 497 -30.85 21.93 -21.90
C ALA A 497 -31.49 20.55 -22.09
N ILE A 498 -30.69 19.49 -22.26
CA ILE A 498 -31.19 18.11 -22.36
C ILE A 498 -31.90 17.71 -21.06
N LEU A 499 -31.29 18.00 -19.89
CA LEU A 499 -31.93 17.70 -18.59
C LEU A 499 -33.25 18.48 -18.41
N ALA A 500 -33.35 19.71 -18.91
CA ALA A 500 -34.54 20.55 -18.84
C ALA A 500 -35.71 20.02 -19.71
N GLU A 501 -35.47 19.13 -20.68
CA GLU A 501 -36.52 18.41 -21.40
C GLU A 501 -37.31 17.45 -20.49
N HIS A 502 -36.73 17.00 -19.37
CA HIS A 502 -37.28 15.98 -18.47
C HIS A 502 -37.44 16.44 -17.01
N ARG A 503 -37.03 17.66 -16.67
CA ARG A 503 -37.00 18.18 -15.31
C ARG A 503 -37.54 19.59 -15.25
N GLU A 504 -38.20 19.91 -14.16
CA GLU A 504 -38.75 21.23 -13.92
C GLU A 504 -37.65 22.29 -13.74
N PRO A 505 -37.89 23.56 -14.14
CA PRO A 505 -36.91 24.63 -13.95
C PRO A 505 -36.50 24.88 -12.50
N VAL A 506 -37.33 24.49 -11.53
CA VAL A 506 -37.07 24.56 -10.09
C VAL A 506 -36.20 23.41 -9.55
N THR A 507 -35.88 22.43 -10.36
CA THR A 507 -35.03 21.29 -9.94
C THR A 507 -33.70 21.83 -9.38
N PRO A 508 -33.30 21.42 -8.14
CA PRO A 508 -32.08 21.93 -7.51
C PRO A 508 -30.82 21.52 -8.26
N ILE A 509 -29.89 22.44 -8.36
CA ILE A 509 -28.52 22.25 -8.82
C ILE A 509 -27.53 22.70 -7.75
N GLY A 510 -26.57 21.84 -7.43
CA GLY A 510 -25.42 22.17 -6.59
C GLY A 510 -24.20 22.49 -7.43
N VAL A 511 -23.57 23.61 -7.16
CA VAL A 511 -22.31 24.03 -7.77
C VAL A 511 -21.27 24.12 -6.68
N VAL A 512 -20.19 23.32 -6.79
CA VAL A 512 -19.09 23.33 -5.82
C VAL A 512 -17.79 23.58 -6.56
N ARG A 513 -17.11 24.63 -6.21
CA ARG A 513 -15.79 24.98 -6.75
C ARG A 513 -14.73 24.72 -5.70
N ASN A 514 -13.60 24.17 -6.10
CA ASN A 514 -12.47 23.83 -5.22
C ASN A 514 -12.89 23.03 -3.97
N ALA A 515 -13.72 21.99 -4.15
CA ALA A 515 -14.19 21.15 -3.05
C ALA A 515 -13.04 20.74 -2.12
N SER A 516 -13.18 21.02 -0.82
CA SER A 516 -12.21 20.71 0.24
C SER A 516 -10.84 21.40 0.09
N ARG A 517 -10.77 22.51 -0.66
CA ARG A 517 -9.55 23.34 -0.80
C ARG A 517 -9.73 24.69 -0.11
N PRO A 518 -8.64 25.46 0.14
CA PRO A 518 -8.73 26.75 0.84
C PRO A 518 -9.74 27.75 0.23
N ASP A 519 -9.91 27.74 -1.10
CA ASP A 519 -10.84 28.64 -1.82
C ASP A 519 -12.16 27.91 -2.17
N GLU A 520 -12.61 26.99 -1.31
CA GLU A 520 -13.89 26.30 -1.49
C GLU A 520 -15.05 27.28 -1.53
N SER A 521 -15.92 27.10 -2.49
CA SER A 521 -17.21 27.77 -2.52
C SER A 521 -18.30 26.82 -3.01
N SER A 522 -19.47 26.89 -2.39
CA SER A 522 -20.63 26.10 -2.78
C SER A 522 -21.87 26.95 -2.90
N ARG A 523 -22.76 26.54 -3.80
CA ARG A 523 -24.06 27.22 -4.01
C ARG A 523 -25.10 26.20 -4.44
N VAL A 524 -26.28 26.26 -3.84
CA VAL A 524 -27.46 25.60 -4.36
C VAL A 524 -28.26 26.64 -5.17
N THR A 525 -28.68 26.26 -6.35
CA THR A 525 -29.50 27.03 -7.29
C THR A 525 -30.50 26.11 -7.99
N THR A 526 -31.13 26.52 -9.06
CA THR A 526 -32.09 25.71 -9.81
C THR A 526 -31.67 25.56 -11.28
N LEU A 527 -32.25 24.58 -11.97
CA LEU A 527 -31.98 24.30 -13.38
C LEU A 527 -32.28 25.52 -14.27
N GLY A 528 -33.36 26.26 -13.97
CA GLY A 528 -33.74 27.44 -14.72
C GLY A 528 -32.95 28.70 -14.34
N SER A 529 -32.19 28.70 -13.24
CA SER A 529 -31.51 29.92 -12.71
C SER A 529 -29.99 29.83 -12.74
N LEU A 530 -29.41 28.69 -13.07
CA LEU A 530 -27.94 28.55 -13.13
C LEU A 530 -27.38 29.36 -14.31
N ASP A 531 -26.51 30.32 -14.01
CA ASP A 531 -25.66 30.93 -15.03
C ASP A 531 -24.41 30.06 -15.25
N PRO A 532 -24.25 29.39 -16.41
CA PRO A 532 -23.06 28.56 -16.68
C PRO A 532 -21.74 29.33 -16.70
N ALA A 533 -21.77 30.68 -16.75
CA ALA A 533 -20.58 31.51 -16.77
C ALA A 533 -19.81 31.50 -15.44
N ILE A 534 -20.46 31.16 -14.33
CA ILE A 534 -19.81 31.04 -13.00
C ILE A 534 -19.01 29.76 -12.82
N VAL A 535 -19.11 28.82 -13.75
CA VAL A 535 -18.50 27.48 -13.69
C VAL A 535 -17.16 27.48 -14.42
N ASP A 536 -16.15 26.87 -13.83
CA ASP A 536 -14.80 26.69 -14.38
C ASP A 536 -14.32 25.24 -14.29
N MET A 537 -13.04 24.98 -14.62
CA MET A 537 -12.43 23.65 -14.54
C MET A 537 -12.32 23.09 -13.12
N MET A 538 -12.34 23.97 -12.11
CA MET A 538 -12.23 23.57 -10.71
C MET A 538 -13.60 23.32 -10.07
N THR A 539 -14.66 23.26 -10.89
CA THR A 539 -16.04 23.17 -10.45
C THR A 539 -16.64 21.79 -10.76
N VAL A 540 -17.42 21.29 -9.81
CA VAL A 540 -18.32 20.15 -9.98
C VAL A 540 -19.75 20.66 -9.95
N VAL A 541 -20.57 20.23 -10.91
CA VAL A 541 -21.99 20.61 -11.00
C VAL A 541 -22.85 19.37 -10.81
N THR A 542 -23.67 19.34 -9.76
CA THR A 542 -24.60 18.23 -9.47
C THR A 542 -26.01 18.68 -9.73
N VAL A 543 -26.68 18.01 -10.67
CA VAL A 543 -28.07 18.28 -11.05
C VAL A 543 -28.99 17.24 -10.41
N GLY A 544 -29.92 17.67 -9.59
CA GLY A 544 -30.90 16.80 -8.93
C GLY A 544 -31.83 16.12 -9.92
N ASN A 545 -32.58 15.12 -9.44
CA ASN A 545 -33.71 14.50 -10.17
C ASN A 545 -35.06 15.12 -9.73
N THR A 546 -36.17 14.57 -10.20
CA THR A 546 -37.54 15.07 -9.89
C THR A 546 -37.87 15.00 -8.40
N ALA A 547 -37.25 14.07 -7.64
CA ALA A 547 -37.44 13.93 -6.19
C ALA A 547 -36.52 14.84 -5.36
N THR A 548 -35.48 15.45 -5.97
CA THR A 548 -34.53 16.29 -5.24
C THR A 548 -35.19 17.56 -4.72
N ARG A 549 -34.89 17.94 -3.48
CA ARG A 549 -35.41 19.15 -2.80
C ARG A 549 -34.25 19.92 -2.17
N GLU A 550 -34.46 21.22 -2.01
CA GLU A 550 -33.64 22.06 -1.12
C GLU A 550 -34.31 22.08 0.26
N ILE A 551 -33.59 21.60 1.28
CA ILE A 551 -34.06 21.53 2.67
C ILE A 551 -33.04 22.24 3.55
N ALA A 552 -33.44 23.33 4.18
CA ALA A 552 -32.56 24.14 5.04
C ALA A 552 -31.22 24.54 4.38
N GLY A 553 -31.26 24.94 3.11
CA GLY A 553 -30.09 25.32 2.33
C GLY A 553 -29.22 24.16 1.85
N ARG A 554 -29.71 22.93 1.98
CA ARG A 554 -29.01 21.70 1.54
C ARG A 554 -29.78 21.01 0.42
N MET A 555 -29.03 20.49 -0.51
CA MET A 555 -29.57 19.67 -1.60
C MET A 555 -29.74 18.21 -1.13
N VAL A 556 -30.96 17.71 -1.17
CA VAL A 556 -31.30 16.35 -0.69
C VAL A 556 -32.09 15.62 -1.76
N THR A 557 -31.65 14.41 -2.11
CA THR A 557 -32.40 13.46 -2.93
C THR A 557 -32.86 12.32 -2.03
N PRO A 558 -34.16 12.25 -1.64
CA PRO A 558 -34.66 11.22 -0.72
C PRO A 558 -34.67 9.85 -1.38
N ARG A 559 -34.49 8.82 -0.55
CA ARG A 559 -34.49 7.43 -1.00
C ARG A 559 -35.88 6.75 -0.89
N GLY A 560 -36.94 7.51 -0.55
CA GLY A 560 -38.30 6.98 -0.37
C GLY A 560 -38.46 6.21 0.94
N TYR A 561 -37.89 6.70 2.03
CA TYR A 561 -38.16 6.13 3.37
C TYR A 561 -39.57 6.46 3.83
N ARG A 562 -40.36 5.48 4.29
CA ARG A 562 -41.79 5.61 4.66
C ARG A 562 -42.06 6.69 5.71
N TRP A 563 -41.15 6.92 6.65
CA TRP A 563 -41.27 7.96 7.67
C TRP A 563 -41.19 9.39 7.12
N GLN A 564 -40.80 9.57 5.86
CA GLN A 564 -40.76 10.86 5.17
C GLN A 564 -42.11 11.16 4.48
N GLU A 565 -42.92 10.14 4.17
CA GLU A 565 -44.24 10.27 3.55
C GLU A 565 -45.33 10.64 4.56
N GLU A 566 -45.13 10.36 5.87
CA GLU A 566 -46.06 10.69 6.96
C GLU A 566 -45.98 12.16 7.43
N SER A 567 -45.06 12.97 6.87
CA SER A 567 -44.79 14.35 7.29
C SER A 567 -45.32 15.41 6.31
N GLU A 568 -45.99 15.04 5.23
CA GLU A 568 -46.76 15.90 4.33
C GLU A 568 -48.27 15.78 4.67
#